data_61db24bc2a03dec3c65fc35e975fe074
#
_entry.id   61db24bc2a03dec3c65fc35e975fe074
#
_cell.length_a   1.000
_cell.length_b   1.000
_cell.length_c   1.000
_cell.angle_alpha   90.00
_cell.angle_beta   90.00
_cell.angle_gamma   90.00
#
_symmetry.space_group_name_H-M   'P 1'
#
loop_
_entity.id
_entity.type
_entity.pdbx_description
1 polymer ?
#
loop_
_entity_poly.entity_id
_entity_poly.type
_entity_poly.pdbx_seq_one_letter_code
_entity_poly.pdbx_strand_id
1 'polypeptide(L)'
;MTLDYKAIGKRIKSARINKKLTQEQLAGLTEISPTHLSNIETGTTRVSLTTIVTLANALEITVDDLLRDNLTHARVQFERDIFLLLEDCNEYEVRIIAEMAEALKASLRRGNALYRQKD
;
A
#
# COMPACT_ATOMS: atom_id res chain seq x y z
N MET A 1 4.42 15.75 13.47
CA MET A 1 4.34 14.81 12.36
C MET A 1 3.82 15.50 11.11
N THR A 2 4.45 15.29 9.99
CA THR A 2 4.01 15.82 8.70
C THR A 2 3.66 14.65 7.79
N LEU A 3 2.48 14.67 7.18
CA LEU A 3 2.08 13.63 6.24
C LEU A 3 2.86 13.75 4.93
N ASP A 4 3.19 12.61 4.35
CA ASP A 4 3.84 12.55 3.04
C ASP A 4 2.76 12.52 1.95
N TYR A 5 2.32 13.68 1.51
CA TYR A 5 1.26 13.82 0.50
C TYR A 5 1.69 13.31 -0.87
N LYS A 6 2.99 13.35 -1.19
CA LYS A 6 3.50 12.78 -2.43
C LYS A 6 3.35 11.26 -2.46
N ALA A 7 3.66 10.59 -1.34
CA ALA A 7 3.50 9.15 -1.22
C ALA A 7 2.01 8.76 -1.33
N ILE A 8 1.13 9.50 -0.67
CA ILE A 8 -0.32 9.30 -0.76
C ILE A 8 -0.77 9.43 -2.21
N GLY A 9 -0.35 10.49 -2.88
CA GLY A 9 -0.70 10.75 -4.28
C GLY A 9 -0.24 9.63 -5.22
N LYS A 10 0.97 9.12 -5.03
CA LYS A 10 1.50 8.00 -5.82
C LYS A 10 0.67 6.74 -5.64
N ARG A 11 0.21 6.45 -4.43
CA ARG A 11 -0.63 5.29 -4.17
C ARG A 11 -2.01 5.43 -4.79
N ILE A 12 -2.58 6.62 -4.77
CA ILE A 12 -3.84 6.91 -5.46
C ILE A 12 -3.67 6.68 -6.96
N LYS A 13 -2.61 7.22 -7.55
CA LYS A 13 -2.33 7.05 -8.97
C LYS A 13 -2.14 5.58 -9.34
N SER A 14 -1.36 4.83 -8.57
CA SER A 14 -1.13 3.41 -8.80
C SER A 14 -2.43 2.61 -8.74
N ALA A 15 -3.27 2.87 -7.74
CA ALA A 15 -4.56 2.20 -7.61
C ALA A 15 -5.48 2.53 -8.78
N ARG A 16 -5.47 3.79 -9.23
CA ARG A 16 -6.24 4.22 -10.39
C ARG A 16 -5.81 3.47 -11.65
N ILE A 17 -4.51 3.42 -11.90
CA ILE A 17 -3.94 2.73 -13.07
C ILE A 17 -4.25 1.23 -13.01
N ASN A 18 -4.13 0.61 -11.84
CA ASN A 18 -4.45 -0.80 -11.65
C ASN A 18 -5.92 -1.10 -11.96
N LYS A 19 -6.81 -0.14 -11.71
CA LYS A 19 -8.23 -0.25 -12.07
C LYS A 19 -8.52 0.15 -13.51
N LYS A 20 -7.48 0.52 -14.27
CA LYS A 20 -7.60 0.93 -15.67
C LYS A 20 -8.50 2.15 -15.85
N LEU A 21 -8.43 3.09 -14.91
CA LEU A 21 -9.16 4.34 -14.96
C LEU A 21 -8.25 5.49 -15.37
N THR A 22 -8.78 6.39 -16.19
CA THR A 22 -8.13 7.68 -16.46
C THR A 22 -8.39 8.63 -15.29
N GLN A 23 -7.63 9.71 -15.21
CA GLN A 23 -7.91 10.76 -14.21
C GLN A 23 -9.33 11.32 -14.36
N GLU A 24 -9.77 11.52 -15.59
CA GLU A 24 -11.13 12.02 -15.86
C GLU A 24 -12.21 11.06 -15.36
N GLN A 25 -12.00 9.76 -15.58
CA GLN A 25 -12.94 8.73 -15.13
C GLN A 25 -13.03 8.69 -13.60
N LEU A 26 -11.88 8.69 -12.91
CA LEU A 26 -11.88 8.69 -11.45
C LEU A 26 -12.47 9.99 -10.90
N ALA A 27 -12.12 11.12 -11.51
CA ALA A 27 -12.66 12.42 -11.13
C ALA A 27 -14.21 12.43 -11.23
N GLY A 28 -14.74 11.87 -12.32
CA GLY A 28 -16.19 11.76 -12.51
C GLY A 28 -16.88 10.90 -11.48
N LEU A 29 -16.24 9.77 -11.09
CA LEU A 29 -16.79 8.86 -10.07
C LEU A 29 -16.83 9.48 -8.67
N THR A 30 -15.94 10.43 -8.40
CA THR A 30 -15.74 11.00 -7.06
C THR A 30 -16.24 12.43 -6.93
N GLU A 31 -16.73 13.01 -8.00
CA GLU A 31 -17.17 14.41 -8.06
C GLU A 31 -16.03 15.40 -7.71
N ILE A 32 -14.79 14.99 -8.00
CA ILE A 32 -13.59 15.83 -7.85
C ILE A 32 -13.22 16.32 -9.25
N SER A 33 -12.77 17.59 -9.37
CA SER A 33 -12.33 18.09 -10.68
C SER A 33 -11.06 17.34 -11.12
N PRO A 34 -10.87 17.11 -12.44
CA PRO A 34 -9.63 16.49 -12.93
C PRO A 34 -8.37 17.22 -12.52
N THR A 35 -8.40 18.56 -12.49
CA THR A 35 -7.27 19.37 -12.04
C THR A 35 -6.96 19.11 -10.56
N HIS A 36 -7.99 19.07 -9.72
CA HIS A 36 -7.81 18.79 -8.29
C HIS A 36 -7.24 17.39 -8.08
N LEU A 37 -7.77 16.39 -8.81
CA LEU A 37 -7.26 15.02 -8.73
C LEU A 37 -5.79 14.95 -9.17
N SER A 38 -5.43 15.64 -10.25
CA SER A 38 -4.04 15.71 -10.71
C SER A 38 -3.12 16.27 -9.62
N ASN A 39 -3.55 17.31 -8.94
CA ASN A 39 -2.78 17.92 -7.84
C ASN A 39 -2.68 16.98 -6.63
N ILE A 40 -3.70 16.20 -6.37
CA ILE A 40 -3.66 15.17 -5.31
C ILE A 40 -2.62 14.10 -5.67
N GLU A 41 -2.65 13.60 -6.91
CA GLU A 41 -1.75 12.53 -7.37
C GLU A 41 -0.28 12.97 -7.39
N THR A 42 -0.01 14.23 -7.65
CA THR A 42 1.35 14.77 -7.63
C THR A 42 1.81 15.20 -6.24
N GLY A 43 0.90 15.23 -5.27
CA GLY A 43 1.20 15.66 -3.91
C GLY A 43 1.38 17.16 -3.75
N THR A 44 0.95 17.95 -4.73
CA THR A 44 1.06 19.42 -4.69
C THR A 44 -0.04 20.07 -3.84
N THR A 45 -1.07 19.32 -3.48
CA THR A 45 -2.13 19.78 -2.60
C THR A 45 -2.28 18.83 -1.42
N ARG A 46 -2.76 19.38 -0.31
CA ARG A 46 -3.07 18.58 0.89
C ARG A 46 -4.47 18.01 0.74
N VAL A 47 -4.55 16.71 0.52
CA VAL A 47 -5.84 16.02 0.37
C VAL A 47 -6.52 15.92 1.73
N SER A 48 -7.83 16.19 1.77
CA SER A 48 -8.63 16.07 3.00
C SER A 48 -8.95 14.61 3.30
N LEU A 49 -9.26 14.32 4.57
CA LEU A 49 -9.67 12.99 4.98
C LEU A 49 -10.93 12.53 4.25
N THR A 50 -11.91 13.42 4.07
CA THR A 50 -13.13 13.12 3.34
C THR A 50 -12.82 12.69 1.90
N THR A 51 -11.92 13.40 1.23
CA THR A 51 -11.51 13.07 -0.14
C THR A 51 -10.76 11.74 -0.18
N ILE A 52 -9.90 11.45 0.80
CA ILE A 52 -9.21 10.16 0.93
C ILE A 52 -10.22 9.01 1.00
N VAL A 53 -11.23 9.13 1.84
CA VAL A 53 -12.28 8.10 1.99
C VAL A 53 -13.06 7.93 0.68
N THR A 54 -13.41 9.03 0.04
CA THR A 54 -14.13 9.01 -1.24
C THR A 54 -13.32 8.30 -2.32
N LEU A 55 -12.01 8.60 -2.42
CA LEU A 55 -11.13 7.96 -3.39
C LEU A 55 -10.94 6.48 -3.09
N ALA A 56 -10.74 6.12 -1.83
CA ALA A 56 -10.58 4.72 -1.43
C ALA A 56 -11.82 3.90 -1.80
N ASN A 57 -13.01 4.43 -1.55
CA ASN A 57 -14.26 3.75 -1.91
C ASN A 57 -14.39 3.57 -3.42
N ALA A 58 -14.10 4.60 -4.20
CA ALA A 58 -14.18 4.54 -5.66
C ALA A 58 -13.14 3.56 -6.24
N LEU A 59 -11.97 3.48 -5.64
CA LEU A 59 -10.89 2.59 -6.07
C LEU A 59 -11.04 1.17 -5.50
N GLU A 60 -12.00 0.95 -4.61
CA GLU A 60 -12.25 -0.34 -3.94
C GLU A 60 -11.02 -0.84 -3.17
N ILE A 61 -10.34 0.09 -2.51
CA ILE A 61 -9.20 -0.21 -1.63
C ILE A 61 -9.47 0.38 -0.25
N THR A 62 -8.65 0.03 0.72
CA THR A 62 -8.77 0.57 2.08
C THR A 62 -8.03 1.90 2.19
N VAL A 63 -8.44 2.71 3.16
CA VAL A 63 -7.72 3.95 3.50
C VAL A 63 -6.29 3.61 3.95
N ASP A 64 -6.10 2.49 4.65
CA ASP A 64 -4.78 2.02 5.08
C ASP A 64 -3.83 1.83 3.91
N ASP A 65 -4.33 1.32 2.77
CA ASP A 65 -3.52 1.16 1.55
C ASP A 65 -2.96 2.50 1.07
N LEU A 66 -3.74 3.57 1.17
CA LEU A 66 -3.32 4.91 0.73
C LEU A 66 -2.35 5.57 1.71
N LEU A 67 -2.48 5.28 3.01
CA LEU A 67 -1.72 5.93 4.07
C LEU A 67 -0.52 5.09 4.54
N ARG A 68 -0.27 3.96 3.91
CA ARG A 68 0.73 2.98 4.36
C ARG A 68 2.11 3.57 4.61
N ASP A 69 2.56 4.49 3.77
CA ASP A 69 3.88 5.12 3.91
C ASP A 69 3.96 6.07 5.09
N ASN A 70 2.82 6.46 5.63
CA ASN A 70 2.70 7.38 6.77
C ASN A 70 2.50 6.66 8.11
N LEU A 71 2.27 5.34 8.08
CA LEU A 71 2.02 4.55 9.28
C LEU A 71 3.34 4.01 9.82
N THR A 72 3.62 4.32 11.09
CA THR A 72 4.86 3.89 11.74
C THR A 72 4.75 2.50 12.38
N HIS A 73 3.53 1.98 12.56
CA HIS A 73 3.27 0.71 13.24
C HIS A 73 2.75 -0.40 12.33
N ALA A 74 2.83 -0.22 11.00
CA ALA A 74 2.38 -1.24 10.06
C ALA A 74 3.11 -2.57 10.26
N ARG A 75 4.43 -2.52 10.53
CA ARG A 75 5.23 -3.71 10.80
C ARG A 75 4.73 -4.45 12.05
N VAL A 76 4.40 -3.73 13.11
CA VAL A 76 3.88 -4.33 14.35
C VAL A 76 2.59 -5.10 14.08
N GLN A 77 1.71 -4.56 13.25
CA GLN A 77 0.47 -5.22 12.88
C GLN A 77 0.74 -6.50 12.09
N PHE A 78 1.67 -6.49 11.13
CA PHE A 78 2.05 -7.68 10.38
C PHE A 78 2.71 -8.74 11.26
N GLU A 79 3.55 -8.33 12.21
CA GLU A 79 4.15 -9.26 13.18
C GLU A 79 3.07 -9.94 14.02
N ARG A 80 2.05 -9.20 14.44
CA ARG A 80 0.91 -9.75 15.16
C ARG A 80 0.11 -10.71 14.31
N ASP A 81 -0.13 -10.39 13.05
CA ASP A 81 -0.85 -11.25 12.12
C ASP A 81 -0.13 -12.59 11.92
N ILE A 82 1.20 -12.55 11.79
CA ILE A 82 2.03 -13.76 11.69
C ILE A 82 1.94 -14.57 12.98
N PHE A 83 2.02 -13.92 14.13
CA PHE A 83 1.89 -14.59 15.43
C PHE A 83 0.55 -15.32 15.54
N LEU A 84 -0.55 -14.65 15.17
CA LEU A 84 -1.88 -15.24 15.19
C LEU A 84 -2.01 -16.42 14.23
N LEU A 85 -1.34 -16.33 13.07
CA LEU A 85 -1.32 -17.42 12.09
C LEU A 85 -0.70 -18.68 12.67
N LEU A 86 0.30 -18.56 13.54
CA LEU A 86 1.03 -19.67 14.13
C LEU A 86 0.36 -20.23 15.40
N GLU A 87 -0.61 -19.50 15.95
CA GLU A 87 -1.16 -19.80 17.27
C GLU A 87 -1.79 -21.19 17.39
N ASP A 88 -2.46 -21.65 16.33
CA ASP A 88 -3.09 -22.96 16.30
C ASP A 88 -2.21 -24.05 15.66
N CYS A 89 -0.96 -23.74 15.38
CA CYS A 89 -0.02 -24.67 14.76
C CYS A 89 0.70 -25.50 15.83
N ASN A 90 0.92 -26.80 15.53
CA ASN A 90 1.75 -27.65 16.36
C ASN A 90 3.23 -27.38 16.08
N GLU A 91 4.12 -28.03 16.86
CA GLU A 91 5.57 -27.81 16.76
C GLU A 91 6.13 -28.16 15.37
N TYR A 92 5.63 -29.21 14.75
CA TYR A 92 6.03 -29.62 13.40
C TYR A 92 5.62 -28.58 12.37
N GLU A 93 4.39 -28.10 12.43
CA GLU A 93 3.88 -27.09 11.51
C GLU A 93 4.66 -25.79 11.63
N VAL A 94 4.96 -25.34 12.86
CA VAL A 94 5.76 -24.12 13.07
C VAL A 94 7.14 -24.28 12.44
N ARG A 95 7.77 -25.46 12.59
CA ARG A 95 9.09 -25.71 12.01
C ARG A 95 9.06 -25.61 10.50
N ILE A 96 8.08 -26.21 9.84
CA ILE A 96 7.96 -26.16 8.38
C ILE A 96 7.72 -24.73 7.90
N ILE A 97 6.85 -24.00 8.57
CA ILE A 97 6.59 -22.60 8.23
C ILE A 97 7.86 -21.75 8.38
N ALA A 98 8.62 -21.97 9.46
CA ALA A 98 9.87 -21.24 9.69
C ALA A 98 10.91 -21.54 8.61
N GLU A 99 11.06 -22.82 8.21
CA GLU A 99 11.99 -23.21 7.15
C GLU A 99 11.61 -22.58 5.81
N MET A 100 10.32 -22.57 5.49
CA MET A 100 9.82 -21.94 4.26
C MET A 100 10.01 -20.44 4.29
N ALA A 101 9.78 -19.81 5.44
CA ALA A 101 9.99 -18.36 5.60
C ALA A 101 11.46 -17.98 5.42
N GLU A 102 12.40 -18.78 5.94
CA GLU A 102 13.83 -18.56 5.75
C GLU A 102 14.22 -18.65 4.27
N ALA A 103 13.72 -19.67 3.57
CA ALA A 103 13.98 -19.85 2.14
C ALA A 103 13.43 -18.69 1.33
N LEU A 104 12.20 -18.24 1.63
CA LEU A 104 11.57 -17.12 0.96
C LEU A 104 12.36 -15.82 1.22
N LYS A 105 12.76 -15.59 2.45
CA LYS A 105 13.56 -14.41 2.82
C LYS A 105 14.87 -14.36 2.03
N ALA A 106 15.57 -15.48 1.94
CA ALA A 106 16.83 -15.57 1.18
C ALA A 106 16.58 -15.26 -0.30
N SER A 107 15.50 -15.81 -0.87
CA SER A 107 15.12 -15.56 -2.26
C SER A 107 14.80 -14.09 -2.51
N LEU A 108 14.04 -13.46 -1.61
CA LEU A 108 13.69 -12.04 -1.70
C LEU A 108 14.95 -11.15 -1.65
N ARG A 109 15.90 -11.49 -0.80
CA ARG A 109 17.15 -10.72 -0.69
C ARG A 109 18.04 -10.85 -1.92
N ARG A 110 18.10 -12.03 -2.53
CA ARG A 110 18.79 -12.21 -3.80
C ARG A 110 18.11 -11.43 -4.92
N GLY A 111 16.79 -11.46 -4.99
CA GLY A 111 16.02 -10.69 -5.94
C GLY A 111 16.25 -9.20 -5.81
N ASN A 112 16.25 -8.69 -4.58
CA ASN A 112 16.51 -7.28 -4.29
C ASN A 112 17.94 -6.88 -4.71
N ALA A 113 18.93 -7.73 -4.44
CA ALA A 113 20.31 -7.47 -4.84
C ALA A 113 20.45 -7.39 -6.36
N LEU A 114 19.82 -8.31 -7.10
CA LEU A 114 19.83 -8.31 -8.56
C LEU A 114 19.10 -7.09 -9.12
N TYR A 115 17.99 -6.71 -8.50
CA TYR A 115 17.22 -5.53 -8.92
C TYR A 115 18.03 -4.25 -8.73
N ARG A 116 18.75 -4.12 -7.61
CA ARG A 116 19.61 -2.96 -7.34
C ARG A 116 20.78 -2.85 -8.31
N GLN A 117 21.29 -3.98 -8.79
CA GLN A 117 22.40 -4.00 -9.74
C GLN A 117 22.00 -3.53 -11.13
N LYS A 118 20.70 -3.51 -11.45
CA LYS A 118 20.21 -3.05 -12.76
C LYS A 118 20.03 -1.54 -12.84
N ASP A 119 20.04 -0.89 -11.71
CA ASP A 119 19.95 0.56 -11.61
C ASP A 119 21.37 1.16 -11.61
#